data_1e2e0de00f736f93fb115afc59bba8be
#
_entry.id   1e2e0de00f736f93fb115afc59bba8be
#
_cell.length_a   1.000
_cell.length_b   1.000
_cell.length_c   1.000
_cell.angle_alpha   90.00
_cell.angle_beta   90.00
_cell.angle_gamma   90.00
#
_symmetry.space_group_name_H-M   'P 1'
#
loop_
_entity.id
_entity.type
_entity.pdbx_description
1 polymer ?
#
loop_
_entity_poly.entity_id
_entity_poly.type
_entity_poly.pdbx_seq_one_letter_code
_entity_poly.pdbx_strand_id
1 'polypeptide(L)'
;MMFKAICMYAKEVERLYNEKQISKREYDACQKRIMSALYLRAYDHTQGKDGKIAELLLTPVHGNYNKDSVSPAGKVDCLASDKHRSRKVEIKINGGCVQGLLDAYANGDRNTLVIYTIAHGGNSLAPATYTTPRIASIEEFIDFYNENGKKSSTKGAGKPRDDKKAMIQWIVKRWRLNIDNLGIEYNPFKRYTIVNGQAQAVD
;
A
#
# COMPACT_ATOMS: atom_id res chain seq x y z
N MET A 1 1.63 18.88 -6.92
CA MET A 1 1.14 17.55 -7.33
C MET A 1 0.34 16.87 -6.22
N MET A 2 0.87 16.67 -5.01
CA MET A 2 0.20 16.00 -3.89
C MET A 2 -1.12 16.67 -3.45
N PHE A 3 -1.16 18.02 -3.38
CA PHE A 3 -2.40 18.75 -3.06
C PHE A 3 -3.52 18.44 -4.08
N LYS A 4 -3.18 18.40 -5.37
CA LYS A 4 -4.12 18.03 -6.43
C LYS A 4 -4.67 16.61 -6.22
N ALA A 5 -3.81 15.66 -5.82
CA ALA A 5 -4.24 14.29 -5.52
C ALA A 5 -5.22 14.23 -4.33
N ILE A 6 -4.96 14.98 -3.25
CA ILE A 6 -5.88 15.08 -2.10
C ILE A 6 -7.23 15.65 -2.55
N CYS A 7 -7.23 16.72 -3.36
CA CYS A 7 -8.46 17.31 -3.86
C CYS A 7 -9.25 16.37 -4.78
N MET A 8 -8.55 15.61 -5.65
CA MET A 8 -9.20 14.62 -6.51
C MET A 8 -9.82 13.48 -5.69
N TYR A 9 -9.07 12.97 -4.70
CA TYR A 9 -9.59 11.96 -3.78
C TYR A 9 -10.83 12.46 -3.03
N ALA A 10 -10.79 13.70 -2.52
CA ALA A 10 -11.92 14.29 -1.80
C ALA A 10 -13.17 14.42 -2.68
N LYS A 11 -13.02 14.87 -3.92
CA LYS A 11 -14.13 14.97 -4.89
C LYS A 11 -14.75 13.61 -5.19
N GLU A 12 -13.93 12.59 -5.35
CA GLU A 12 -14.44 11.25 -5.64
C GLU A 12 -15.16 10.65 -4.43
N VAL A 13 -14.64 10.85 -3.21
CA VAL A 13 -15.33 10.43 -1.97
C VAL A 13 -16.68 11.11 -1.83
N GLU A 14 -16.77 12.40 -2.14
CA GLU A 14 -18.02 13.15 -2.13
C GLU A 14 -19.04 12.60 -3.15
N ARG A 15 -18.56 12.31 -4.37
CA ARG A 15 -19.39 11.71 -5.43
C ARG A 15 -19.95 10.36 -4.98
N LEU A 16 -19.10 9.47 -4.48
CA LEU A 16 -19.51 8.13 -4.04
C LEU A 16 -20.54 8.18 -2.89
N TYR A 17 -20.38 9.15 -2.00
CA TYR A 17 -21.35 9.34 -0.90
C TYR A 17 -22.70 9.84 -1.42
N ASN A 18 -22.70 10.84 -2.31
CA ASN A 18 -23.91 11.39 -2.91
C ASN A 18 -24.66 10.34 -3.75
N GLU A 19 -23.92 9.46 -4.43
CA GLU A 19 -24.46 8.32 -5.19
C GLU A 19 -24.83 7.11 -4.32
N LYS A 20 -24.70 7.22 -2.99
CA LYS A 20 -24.98 6.14 -2.01
C LYS A 20 -24.15 4.86 -2.23
N GLN A 21 -22.97 4.98 -2.86
CA GLN A 21 -22.05 3.86 -3.07
C GLN A 21 -21.21 3.56 -1.84
N ILE A 22 -21.05 4.52 -0.94
CA ILE A 22 -20.42 4.36 0.37
C ILE A 22 -21.36 4.79 1.48
N SER A 23 -21.24 4.14 2.64
CA SER A 23 -21.99 4.46 3.83
C SER A 23 -21.49 5.76 4.49
N LYS A 24 -22.30 6.36 5.34
CA LYS A 24 -21.91 7.51 6.18
C LYS A 24 -20.64 7.22 6.99
N ARG A 25 -20.50 6.01 7.54
CA ARG A 25 -19.31 5.61 8.31
C ARG A 25 -18.06 5.61 7.45
N GLU A 26 -18.13 5.07 6.23
CA GLU A 26 -17.02 5.07 5.28
C GLU A 26 -16.66 6.49 4.83
N TYR A 27 -17.68 7.31 4.56
CA TYR A 27 -17.50 8.73 4.23
C TYR A 27 -16.76 9.47 5.35
N ASP A 28 -17.21 9.35 6.60
CA ASP A 28 -16.58 10.01 7.75
C ASP A 28 -15.14 9.53 7.98
N ALA A 29 -14.88 8.25 7.74
CA ALA A 29 -13.52 7.71 7.79
C ALA A 29 -12.62 8.31 6.69
N CYS A 30 -13.15 8.49 5.47
CA CYS A 30 -12.44 9.15 4.39
C CYS A 30 -12.19 10.64 4.67
N GLN A 31 -13.16 11.36 5.22
CA GLN A 31 -13.00 12.77 5.61
C GLN A 31 -11.86 12.92 6.64
N LYS A 32 -11.78 12.05 7.65
CA LYS A 32 -10.67 12.05 8.60
C LYS A 32 -9.32 11.85 7.93
N ARG A 33 -9.22 10.96 6.92
CA ARG A 33 -7.99 10.73 6.13
C ARG A 33 -7.62 11.96 5.31
N ILE A 34 -8.59 12.60 4.66
CA ILE A 34 -8.41 13.82 3.88
C ILE A 34 -7.86 14.94 4.79
N MET A 35 -8.48 15.15 5.95
CA MET A 35 -8.01 16.15 6.91
C MET A 35 -6.61 15.85 7.42
N SER A 36 -6.30 14.58 7.71
CA SER A 36 -4.94 14.17 8.11
C SER A 36 -3.92 14.41 6.99
N ALA A 37 -4.25 14.11 5.74
CA ALA A 37 -3.38 14.37 4.59
C ALA A 37 -3.13 15.87 4.36
N LEU A 38 -4.17 16.69 4.50
CA LEU A 38 -4.06 18.15 4.43
C LEU A 38 -3.18 18.70 5.55
N TYR A 39 -3.37 18.23 6.78
CA TYR A 39 -2.55 18.61 7.92
C TYR A 39 -1.07 18.25 7.70
N LEU A 40 -0.77 17.02 7.31
CA LEU A 40 0.59 16.59 6.99
C LEU A 40 1.19 17.45 5.87
N ARG A 41 0.39 17.78 4.86
CA ARG A 41 0.88 18.62 3.76
C ARG A 41 1.19 20.04 4.19
N ALA A 42 0.41 20.63 5.09
CA ALA A 42 0.52 22.02 5.52
C ALA A 42 1.59 22.22 6.60
N TYR A 43 1.70 21.29 7.54
CA TYR A 43 2.44 21.51 8.79
C TYR A 43 3.59 20.54 9.03
N ASP A 44 3.60 19.37 8.38
CA ASP A 44 4.69 18.41 8.57
C ASP A 44 5.84 18.72 7.59
N HIS A 45 7.00 19.05 8.15
CA HIS A 45 8.23 19.30 7.38
C HIS A 45 9.20 18.11 7.41
N THR A 46 8.79 16.98 7.97
CA THR A 46 9.65 15.79 8.08
C THR A 46 9.85 15.10 6.73
N GLN A 47 11.00 14.46 6.59
CA GLN A 47 11.21 13.55 5.48
C GLN A 47 10.24 12.36 5.58
N GLY A 48 9.62 11.98 4.46
CA GLY A 48 8.68 10.85 4.43
C GLY A 48 7.20 11.24 4.59
N LYS A 49 6.87 12.52 4.79
CA LYS A 49 5.48 12.97 4.83
C LYS A 49 4.67 12.59 3.57
N ASP A 50 5.31 12.66 2.41
CA ASP A 50 4.66 12.31 1.14
C ASP A 50 4.31 10.82 1.10
N GLY A 51 5.13 9.95 1.70
CA GLY A 51 4.81 8.55 1.88
C GLY A 51 3.60 8.32 2.77
N LYS A 52 3.51 9.04 3.90
CA LYS A 52 2.34 8.97 4.79
C LYS A 52 1.07 9.47 4.11
N ILE A 53 1.15 10.56 3.34
CA ILE A 53 0.01 11.07 2.57
C ILE A 53 -0.41 10.05 1.51
N ALA A 54 0.54 9.48 0.77
CA ALA A 54 0.25 8.45 -0.21
C ALA A 54 -0.43 7.23 0.42
N GLU A 55 0.05 6.77 1.58
CA GLU A 55 -0.56 5.68 2.34
C GLU A 55 -2.01 5.98 2.74
N LEU A 56 -2.29 7.20 3.21
CA LEU A 56 -3.66 7.63 3.53
C LEU A 56 -4.58 7.62 2.30
N LEU A 57 -4.09 8.06 1.14
CA LEU A 57 -4.85 8.10 -0.10
C LEU A 57 -4.98 6.71 -0.76
N LEU A 58 -4.02 5.82 -0.53
CA LEU A 58 -4.05 4.43 -1.01
C LEU A 58 -4.89 3.52 -0.11
N THR A 59 -5.26 3.94 1.09
CA THR A 59 -6.13 3.15 1.94
C THR A 59 -7.50 2.98 1.27
N PRO A 60 -8.01 1.73 1.13
CA PRO A 60 -9.30 1.48 0.53
C PRO A 60 -10.41 2.33 1.17
N VAL A 61 -11.31 2.87 0.37
CA VAL A 61 -12.45 3.66 0.89
C VAL A 61 -13.30 2.83 1.85
N HIS A 62 -13.43 1.55 1.54
CA HIS A 62 -14.14 0.56 2.37
C HIS A 62 -13.29 -0.02 3.51
N GLY A 63 -12.10 0.54 3.76
CA GLY A 63 -11.15 0.07 4.77
C GLY A 63 -11.04 1.02 5.96
N ASN A 64 -10.59 0.48 7.09
CA ASN A 64 -10.21 1.26 8.26
C ASN A 64 -8.68 1.39 8.31
N TYR A 65 -8.18 2.62 8.22
CA TYR A 65 -6.76 2.89 8.39
C TYR A 65 -6.34 2.66 9.84
N ASN A 66 -5.31 1.83 10.02
CA ASN A 66 -4.75 1.60 11.34
C ASN A 66 -3.63 2.60 11.62
N LYS A 67 -3.91 3.61 12.42
CA LYS A 67 -2.93 4.64 12.83
C LYS A 67 -1.71 4.07 13.56
N ASP A 68 -1.86 2.89 14.14
CA ASP A 68 -0.82 2.23 14.93
C ASP A 68 0.08 1.33 14.07
N SER A 69 -0.07 1.34 12.75
CA SER A 69 0.73 0.52 11.82
C SER A 69 2.23 0.89 11.81
N VAL A 70 2.60 2.01 12.40
CA VAL A 70 4.01 2.40 12.63
C VAL A 70 4.71 1.51 13.66
N SER A 71 4.01 0.59 14.26
CA SER A 71 4.45 -0.26 15.37
C SER A 71 4.84 -1.69 14.91
N PRO A 72 5.58 -2.42 15.75
CA PRO A 72 6.35 -3.61 15.38
C PRO A 72 5.53 -4.75 14.79
N ALA A 73 6.25 -5.69 14.16
CA ALA A 73 5.81 -6.90 13.50
C ALA A 73 4.42 -7.43 13.90
N GLY A 74 3.48 -7.47 12.95
CA GLY A 74 2.16 -8.09 13.14
C GLY A 74 0.94 -7.16 13.02
N LYS A 75 1.13 -5.84 12.90
CA LYS A 75 0.01 -4.91 12.62
C LYS A 75 -0.10 -4.67 11.13
N VAL A 76 -1.30 -4.69 10.62
CA VAL A 76 -1.62 -4.41 9.21
C VAL A 76 -1.90 -2.94 9.00
N ASP A 77 -1.61 -2.41 7.81
CA ASP A 77 -1.80 -1.01 7.48
C ASP A 77 -3.27 -0.61 7.48
N CYS A 78 -4.13 -1.50 7.00
CA CYS A 78 -5.57 -1.32 7.09
C CYS A 78 -6.33 -2.65 6.97
N LEU A 79 -7.61 -2.62 7.34
CA LEU A 79 -8.53 -3.72 7.13
C LEU A 79 -9.53 -3.29 6.06
N ALA A 80 -9.54 -3.98 4.94
CA ALA A 80 -10.60 -3.84 3.96
C ALA A 80 -11.78 -4.72 4.35
N SER A 81 -12.98 -4.19 4.24
CA SER A 81 -14.21 -4.91 4.45
C SER A 81 -14.68 -5.48 3.11
N ASP A 82 -14.73 -6.80 2.95
CA ASP A 82 -15.59 -7.41 1.96
C ASP A 82 -16.91 -7.83 2.59
N LYS A 83 -17.90 -8.25 1.82
CA LYS A 83 -19.24 -8.59 2.31
C LYS A 83 -19.27 -9.69 3.40
N HIS A 84 -18.18 -10.44 3.56
CA HIS A 84 -18.15 -11.64 4.38
C HIS A 84 -16.97 -11.73 5.35
N ARG A 85 -15.85 -11.01 5.11
CA ARG A 85 -14.65 -11.06 5.96
C ARG A 85 -13.85 -9.77 5.86
N SER A 86 -13.35 -9.31 7.00
CA SER A 86 -12.30 -8.28 7.01
C SER A 86 -11.00 -8.89 6.50
N ARG A 87 -10.44 -8.36 5.43
CA ARG A 87 -9.14 -8.75 4.91
C ARG A 87 -8.06 -7.83 5.42
N LYS A 88 -6.91 -8.40 5.68
CA LYS A 88 -5.70 -7.62 5.95
C LYS A 88 -5.22 -6.98 4.65
N VAL A 89 -4.85 -5.71 4.73
CA VAL A 89 -4.27 -4.98 3.61
C VAL A 89 -2.98 -4.33 4.06
N GLU A 90 -1.90 -4.63 3.38
CA GLU A 90 -0.59 -4.04 3.58
C GLU A 90 -0.28 -3.07 2.44
N ILE A 91 0.14 -1.86 2.77
CA ILE A 91 0.51 -0.85 1.78
C ILE A 91 2.03 -0.73 1.79
N LYS A 92 2.65 -0.97 0.66
CA LYS A 92 4.10 -0.91 0.50
C LYS A 92 4.47 0.14 -0.55
N ILE A 93 5.29 1.10 -0.12
CA ILE A 93 5.83 2.14 -0.97
C ILE A 93 7.35 1.98 -0.98
N ASN A 94 7.96 1.87 -2.16
CA ASN A 94 9.41 1.72 -2.34
C ASN A 94 10.03 0.53 -1.60
N GLY A 95 9.33 -0.53 -1.40
CA GLY A 95 9.87 -1.69 -0.72
C GLY A 95 10.13 -1.47 0.77
N GLY A 96 9.22 -0.83 1.43
CA GLY A 96 9.15 -0.88 2.88
C GLY A 96 9.44 -2.30 3.38
N CYS A 97 9.64 -2.51 4.65
CA CYS A 97 10.01 -3.81 5.21
C CYS A 97 9.07 -4.91 4.70
N VAL A 98 9.57 -5.79 3.84
CA VAL A 98 8.81 -6.97 3.33
C VAL A 98 8.93 -8.17 4.24
N GLN A 99 9.83 -8.15 5.24
CA GLN A 99 10.05 -9.29 6.12
C GLN A 99 8.75 -9.76 6.78
N GLY A 100 7.91 -8.82 7.23
CA GLY A 100 6.62 -9.17 7.82
C GLY A 100 5.67 -9.92 6.85
N LEU A 101 5.74 -9.61 5.55
CA LEU A 101 4.98 -10.35 4.52
C LEU A 101 5.57 -11.74 4.28
N LEU A 102 6.90 -11.85 4.21
CA LEU A 102 7.59 -13.13 4.07
C LEU A 102 7.27 -14.06 5.24
N ASP A 103 7.32 -13.54 6.45
CA ASP A 103 7.02 -14.28 7.68
C ASP A 103 5.53 -14.68 7.72
N ALA A 104 4.62 -13.77 7.38
CA ALA A 104 3.19 -14.06 7.33
C ALA A 104 2.88 -15.17 6.31
N TYR A 105 3.47 -15.08 5.12
CA TYR A 105 3.32 -16.08 4.08
C TYR A 105 3.89 -17.45 4.50
N ALA A 106 5.07 -17.47 5.10
CA ALA A 106 5.70 -18.69 5.63
C ALA A 106 4.85 -19.33 6.74
N ASN A 107 4.14 -18.51 7.53
CA ASN A 107 3.21 -18.97 8.56
C ASN A 107 1.80 -19.31 8.02
N GLY A 108 1.64 -19.40 6.71
CA GLY A 108 0.39 -19.85 6.07
C GLY A 108 -0.64 -18.74 5.81
N ASP A 109 -0.31 -17.45 5.94
CA ASP A 109 -1.21 -16.38 5.54
C ASP A 109 -1.40 -16.40 4.01
N ARG A 110 -2.64 -16.50 3.57
CA ARG A 110 -3.07 -16.47 2.16
C ARG A 110 -4.19 -15.45 1.94
N ASN A 111 -4.51 -14.66 2.97
CA ASN A 111 -5.65 -13.74 2.95
C ASN A 111 -5.26 -12.26 2.93
N THR A 112 -3.98 -11.95 2.99
CA THR A 112 -3.49 -10.58 2.94
C THR A 112 -3.44 -10.08 1.49
N LEU A 113 -4.00 -8.89 1.25
CA LEU A 113 -3.83 -8.11 0.03
C LEU A 113 -2.65 -7.15 0.21
N VAL A 114 -1.85 -7.00 -0.81
CA VAL A 114 -0.69 -6.11 -0.83
C VAL A 114 -0.92 -5.03 -1.88
N ILE A 115 -0.98 -3.77 -1.44
CA ILE A 115 -1.00 -2.61 -2.34
C ILE A 115 0.44 -2.14 -2.48
N TYR A 116 0.93 -2.05 -3.70
CA TYR A 116 2.32 -1.73 -3.99
C TYR A 116 2.43 -0.59 -5.00
N THR A 117 3.29 0.37 -4.70
CA THR A 117 3.67 1.44 -5.63
C THR A 117 5.14 1.82 -5.44
N ILE A 118 5.75 2.38 -6.46
CA ILE A 118 7.12 2.89 -6.43
C ILE A 118 7.08 4.40 -6.55
N ALA A 119 7.70 5.09 -5.59
CA ALA A 119 7.93 6.52 -5.68
C ALA A 119 9.25 6.80 -6.38
N HIS A 120 9.22 7.65 -7.39
CA HIS A 120 10.37 8.12 -8.12
C HIS A 120 10.68 9.57 -7.76
N GLY A 121 11.94 9.87 -7.48
CA GLY A 121 12.37 11.21 -7.10
C GLY A 121 11.88 11.59 -5.71
N GLY A 122 11.68 12.86 -5.48
CA GLY A 122 11.31 13.39 -4.17
C GLY A 122 12.55 13.82 -3.39
N ASN A 123 12.90 15.07 -3.54
CA ASN A 123 13.83 15.78 -2.67
C ASN A 123 13.11 16.99 -2.08
N SER A 124 13.82 17.79 -1.30
CA SER A 124 13.27 19.02 -0.71
C SER A 124 12.70 20.03 -1.72
N LEU A 125 13.04 19.88 -2.99
CA LEU A 125 12.69 20.84 -4.07
C LEU A 125 11.67 20.28 -5.07
N ALA A 126 11.56 18.94 -5.20
CA ALA A 126 10.66 18.30 -6.15
C ALA A 126 9.84 17.19 -5.51
N PRO A 127 8.50 17.17 -5.70
CA PRO A 127 7.65 16.12 -5.16
C PRO A 127 7.96 14.78 -5.83
N ALA A 128 7.81 13.69 -5.08
CA ALA A 128 7.87 12.34 -5.64
C ALA A 128 6.73 12.11 -6.63
N THR A 129 7.02 11.37 -7.70
CA THR A 129 6.03 10.79 -8.59
C THR A 129 5.85 9.32 -8.24
N TYR A 130 4.64 8.80 -8.36
CA TYR A 130 4.32 7.42 -8.04
C TYR A 130 3.95 6.67 -9.31
N THR A 131 4.37 5.42 -9.40
CA THR A 131 3.84 4.50 -10.41
C THR A 131 2.35 4.27 -10.16
N THR A 132 1.61 3.83 -11.18
CA THR A 132 0.24 3.35 -10.99
C THR A 132 0.24 2.26 -9.91
N PRO A 133 -0.52 2.42 -8.81
CA PRO A 133 -0.54 1.44 -7.76
C PRO A 133 -1.10 0.11 -8.24
N ARG A 134 -0.52 -0.98 -7.77
CA ARG A 134 -0.96 -2.34 -8.04
C ARG A 134 -1.47 -2.98 -6.77
N ILE A 135 -2.43 -3.88 -6.89
CA ILE A 135 -2.90 -4.73 -5.79
C ILE A 135 -2.73 -6.20 -6.18
N ALA A 136 -2.17 -6.95 -5.26
CA ALA A 136 -1.88 -8.37 -5.42
C ALA A 136 -2.30 -9.13 -4.16
N SER A 137 -2.51 -10.42 -4.25
CA SER A 137 -2.49 -11.28 -3.07
C SER A 137 -1.07 -11.33 -2.48
N ILE A 138 -0.95 -11.75 -1.22
CA ILE A 138 0.36 -11.98 -0.63
C ILE A 138 1.16 -13.02 -1.44
N GLU A 139 0.52 -14.02 -2.01
CA GLU A 139 1.14 -15.05 -2.84
C GLU A 139 1.73 -14.46 -4.12
N GLU A 140 0.93 -13.73 -4.90
CA GLU A 140 1.41 -13.03 -6.10
C GLU A 140 2.58 -12.07 -5.78
N PHE A 141 2.50 -11.37 -4.65
CA PHE A 141 3.57 -10.47 -4.23
C PHE A 141 4.86 -11.21 -3.89
N ILE A 142 4.79 -12.33 -3.18
CA ILE A 142 5.95 -13.15 -2.82
C ILE A 142 6.59 -13.76 -4.07
N ASP A 143 5.79 -14.25 -5.02
CA ASP A 143 6.29 -14.79 -6.28
C ASP A 143 7.00 -13.70 -7.09
N PHE A 144 6.37 -12.55 -7.26
CA PHE A 144 6.99 -11.39 -7.90
C PHE A 144 8.30 -10.95 -7.20
N TYR A 145 8.31 -10.95 -5.87
CA TYR A 145 9.51 -10.63 -5.10
C TYR A 145 10.62 -11.67 -5.32
N ASN A 146 10.29 -12.95 -5.33
CA ASN A 146 11.24 -14.04 -5.54
C ASN A 146 11.85 -14.03 -6.95
N GLU A 147 11.05 -13.70 -7.96
CA GLU A 147 11.51 -13.60 -9.36
C GLU A 147 12.42 -12.39 -9.58
N ASN A 148 12.05 -11.25 -9.00
CA ASN A 148 12.68 -9.98 -9.29
C ASN A 148 13.66 -9.53 -8.20
N GLY A 149 13.54 -10.03 -6.98
CA GLY A 149 14.44 -9.73 -5.86
C GLY A 149 15.80 -10.38 -6.04
N LYS A 150 16.86 -9.75 -5.54
CA LYS A 150 18.13 -10.46 -5.35
C LYS A 150 17.96 -11.37 -4.15
N LYS A 151 18.04 -12.66 -4.37
CA LYS A 151 18.31 -13.60 -3.26
C LYS A 151 19.64 -13.17 -2.64
N SER A 152 19.64 -12.87 -1.35
CA SER A 152 20.87 -12.61 -0.62
C SER A 152 21.78 -13.82 -0.79
N SER A 153 22.96 -13.62 -1.38
CA SER A 153 23.95 -14.69 -1.56
C SER A 153 24.74 -14.98 -0.28
N THR A 154 24.39 -14.34 0.82
CA THR A 154 25.08 -14.49 2.10
C THR A 154 24.60 -15.75 2.79
N LYS A 155 25.39 -16.82 2.65
CA LYS A 155 25.24 -18.04 3.45
C LYS A 155 25.22 -17.66 4.95
N GLY A 156 24.12 -17.99 5.62
CA GLY A 156 23.95 -17.78 7.06
C GLY A 156 23.05 -16.62 7.45
N ALA A 157 22.36 -16.00 6.56
CA ALA A 157 21.57 -14.82 6.81
C ALA A 157 20.08 -15.11 6.96
N GLY A 158 19.68 -15.77 7.96
CA GLY A 158 18.29 -15.70 8.44
C GLY A 158 18.01 -14.40 9.21
N LYS A 159 18.69 -13.29 8.89
CA LYS A 159 18.52 -12.02 9.61
C LYS A 159 17.63 -11.06 8.84
N PRO A 160 16.55 -10.53 9.47
CA PRO A 160 15.64 -9.55 8.86
C PRO A 160 16.33 -8.34 8.20
N ARG A 161 17.54 -8.02 8.63
CA ARG A 161 18.36 -6.94 8.08
C ARG A 161 18.79 -7.16 6.64
N ASP A 162 19.07 -8.38 6.27
CA ASP A 162 19.63 -8.68 4.95
C ASP A 162 18.56 -8.63 3.88
N ASP A 163 17.35 -9.07 4.21
CA ASP A 163 16.21 -8.99 3.29
C ASP A 163 15.77 -7.55 3.06
N LYS A 164 15.74 -6.73 4.10
CA LYS A 164 15.49 -5.30 3.96
C LYS A 164 16.54 -4.62 3.09
N LYS A 165 17.81 -4.95 3.28
CA LYS A 165 18.91 -4.40 2.48
C LYS A 165 18.84 -4.91 1.05
N ALA A 166 18.55 -6.18 0.84
CA ALA A 166 18.38 -6.78 -0.48
C ALA A 166 17.20 -6.14 -1.21
N MET A 167 16.06 -5.92 -0.53
CA MET A 167 14.90 -5.25 -1.11
C MET A 167 15.18 -3.79 -1.47
N ILE A 168 15.85 -3.04 -0.61
CA ILE A 168 16.27 -1.67 -0.91
C ILE A 168 17.23 -1.66 -2.11
N GLN A 169 18.21 -2.56 -2.14
CA GLN A 169 19.13 -2.67 -3.27
C GLN A 169 18.41 -3.06 -4.55
N TRP A 170 17.43 -3.95 -4.47
CA TRP A 170 16.60 -4.34 -5.58
C TRP A 170 15.82 -3.15 -6.15
N ILE A 171 15.17 -2.36 -5.29
CA ILE A 171 14.44 -1.16 -5.70
C ILE A 171 15.38 -0.10 -6.25
N VAL A 172 16.45 0.22 -5.55
CA VAL A 172 17.43 1.23 -5.98
C VAL A 172 18.08 0.86 -7.31
N LYS A 173 18.38 -0.41 -7.56
CA LYS A 173 18.95 -0.86 -8.83
C LYS A 173 17.95 -0.96 -9.97
N ARG A 174 16.65 -1.01 -9.65
CA ARG A 174 15.56 -1.24 -10.60
C ARG A 174 14.50 -0.16 -10.56
N TRP A 175 14.89 1.10 -10.52
CA TRP A 175 14.02 2.28 -10.71
C TRP A 175 13.11 2.17 -11.93
N ARG A 176 13.44 1.27 -12.85
CA ARG A 176 12.68 0.95 -14.06
C ARG A 176 11.97 -0.39 -13.94
N LEU A 177 11.85 -0.92 -12.71
CA LEU A 177 11.12 -2.14 -12.54
C LEU A 177 9.69 -1.92 -13.00
N ASN A 178 9.32 -2.68 -14.00
CA ASN A 178 7.93 -2.70 -14.43
C ASN A 178 7.13 -3.52 -13.43
N ILE A 179 6.31 -2.83 -12.61
CA ILE A 179 5.39 -3.47 -11.67
C ILE A 179 4.06 -3.85 -12.32
N ASP A 180 3.88 -3.61 -13.63
CA ASP A 180 2.62 -3.88 -14.33
C ASP A 180 2.28 -5.37 -14.31
N ASN A 181 3.30 -6.23 -14.12
CA ASN A 181 3.11 -7.68 -13.98
C ASN A 181 2.68 -8.12 -12.57
N LEU A 182 2.62 -7.19 -11.60
CA LEU A 182 2.19 -7.51 -10.24
C LEU A 182 0.67 -7.36 -10.12
N GLY A 183 -0.03 -8.46 -9.92
CA GLY A 183 -1.47 -8.45 -9.67
C GLY A 183 -2.25 -7.60 -10.70
N ILE A 184 -3.17 -6.79 -10.21
CA ILE A 184 -4.00 -5.90 -11.04
C ILE A 184 -3.84 -4.43 -10.63
N GLU A 185 -4.27 -3.51 -11.48
CA GLU A 185 -4.28 -2.08 -11.19
C GLU A 185 -5.19 -1.79 -9.99
N TYR A 186 -4.68 -0.99 -9.05
CA TYR A 186 -5.38 -0.66 -7.83
C TYR A 186 -6.10 0.68 -7.93
N ASN A 187 -7.36 0.67 -7.51
CA ASN A 187 -8.16 1.86 -7.32
C ASN A 187 -8.73 1.87 -5.89
N PRO A 188 -8.42 2.87 -5.03
CA PRO A 188 -8.86 2.91 -3.64
C PRO A 188 -10.39 2.95 -3.46
N PHE A 189 -11.13 3.24 -4.52
CA PHE A 189 -12.58 3.34 -4.53
C PHE A 189 -13.30 2.04 -4.89
N LYS A 190 -12.55 0.99 -5.28
CA LYS A 190 -13.07 -0.34 -5.58
C LYS A 190 -12.86 -1.30 -4.42
N ARG A 191 -13.62 -2.39 -4.43
CA ARG A 191 -13.46 -3.52 -3.51
C ARG A 191 -12.59 -4.58 -4.18
N TYR A 192 -11.86 -5.33 -3.37
CA TYR A 192 -10.97 -6.40 -3.85
C TYR A 192 -11.11 -7.64 -2.98
N THR A 193 -10.93 -8.79 -3.61
CA THR A 193 -10.92 -10.09 -2.96
C THR A 193 -9.79 -10.95 -3.49
N ILE A 194 -9.57 -12.11 -2.90
CA ILE A 194 -8.62 -13.11 -3.39
C ILE A 194 -9.43 -14.32 -3.85
N VAL A 195 -9.23 -14.70 -5.11
CA VAL A 195 -9.83 -15.89 -5.72
C VAL A 195 -8.71 -16.72 -6.32
N ASN A 196 -8.60 -17.97 -5.93
CA ASN A 196 -7.56 -18.91 -6.40
C ASN A 196 -6.13 -18.33 -6.27
N GLY A 197 -5.85 -17.67 -5.14
CA GLY A 197 -4.54 -17.08 -4.87
C GLY A 197 -4.28 -15.73 -5.57
N GLN A 198 -5.20 -15.20 -6.36
CA GLN A 198 -5.03 -13.96 -7.12
C GLN A 198 -5.96 -12.86 -6.63
N ALA A 199 -5.47 -11.61 -6.64
CA ALA A 199 -6.29 -10.44 -6.35
C ALA A 199 -7.25 -10.16 -7.51
N GLN A 200 -8.51 -9.92 -7.18
CA GLN A 200 -9.56 -9.58 -8.15
C GLN A 200 -10.41 -8.42 -7.63
N ALA A 201 -10.83 -7.54 -8.54
CA ALA A 201 -11.82 -6.51 -8.22
C ALA A 201 -13.20 -7.17 -8.01
N VAL A 202 -13.96 -6.63 -7.08
CA VAL A 202 -15.34 -7.02 -6.81
C VAL A 202 -16.24 -5.86 -7.23
N ASP A 203 -17.23 -6.15 -8.05
CA ASP A 203 -18.24 -5.18 -8.48
C ASP A 203 -19.26 -4.86 -7.37
#